data_363192959b8cc7e795735efdc171874c
#
_entry.id   363192959b8cc7e795735efdc171874c
#
_cell.length_a   1.000
_cell.length_b   1.000
_cell.length_c   1.000
_cell.angle_alpha   90.00
_cell.angle_beta   90.00
_cell.angle_gamma   90.00
#
_symmetry.space_group_name_H-M   'P 1'
#
loop_
_entity.id
_entity.type
_entity.pdbx_description
1 polymer ?
#
loop_
_entity_poly.entity_id
_entity_poly.type
_entity_poly.pdbx_seq_one_letter_code
_entity_poly.pdbx_strand_id
1 'polypeptide(L)'
;MEEIKMAKILITGGAGYIGSHTALELLKEGYEVVVYDNLCNSSQESMKRVEELTGKTITFYEGDILNAETLKAMFEKEQIDAVIHCAALKAVGESVRKPLEYYHNNITGTLTLMKVMREVGVKNIVFSSSATVYGNPETMPITEDCPKGQCTNPYGWTKSMMEQIMTDVQAADPEWNVVLLRYFNPVGAHESGRIGEDPKGIPNNLMPYISQVAVGKLEKLGVFGDDYDTPDGTGVRDYIHVVDLAVGHVKAIKYIFSNPGLDIINLGTGVGYSVLDMVKAFSKACGKEIPYEIKPRREGDIAMCYADPSKAAKVLGWKAERGLEQMCEDAWRWQSQNPEGYRG
;
A
#
# COMPACT_ATOMS: atom_id res chain seq x y z
N MET A 1 -35.58 -9.46 13.56
CA MET A 1 -34.18 -9.73 13.23
C MET A 1 -33.47 -8.41 13.43
N GLU A 2 -32.63 -8.30 14.45
CA GLU A 2 -31.73 -7.15 14.56
C GLU A 2 -30.86 -7.16 13.31
N GLU A 3 -30.89 -6.10 12.52
CA GLU A 3 -29.87 -5.87 11.49
C GLU A 3 -28.52 -5.88 12.19
N ILE A 4 -27.66 -6.86 11.87
CA ILE A 4 -26.29 -6.87 12.33
C ILE A 4 -25.66 -5.63 11.70
N LYS A 5 -25.51 -4.56 12.47
CA LYS A 5 -24.85 -3.35 12.02
C LYS A 5 -23.41 -3.74 11.63
N MET A 6 -23.12 -3.66 10.34
CA MET A 6 -21.77 -3.88 9.86
C MET A 6 -20.88 -2.74 10.35
N ALA A 7 -19.63 -3.08 10.72
CA ALA A 7 -18.68 -2.11 11.24
C ALA A 7 -18.37 -1.02 10.19
N LYS A 8 -18.15 0.20 10.67
CA LYS A 8 -17.80 1.37 9.86
C LYS A 8 -16.28 1.59 9.93
N ILE A 9 -15.64 1.52 8.78
CA ILE A 9 -14.18 1.56 8.64
C ILE A 9 -13.75 2.88 8.01
N LEU A 10 -12.87 3.60 8.70
CA LEU A 10 -12.19 4.77 8.14
C LEU A 10 -10.93 4.32 7.38
N ILE A 11 -10.75 4.81 6.16
CA ILE A 11 -9.50 4.68 5.41
C ILE A 11 -8.90 6.07 5.23
N THR A 12 -7.81 6.37 5.91
CA THR A 12 -7.03 7.58 5.62
C THR A 12 -6.14 7.33 4.40
N GLY A 13 -6.08 8.28 3.47
CA GLY A 13 -5.44 8.05 2.17
C GLY A 13 -6.25 7.11 1.27
N GLY A 14 -7.57 7.04 1.50
CA GLY A 14 -8.46 6.07 0.85
C GLY A 14 -8.70 6.33 -0.63
N ALA A 15 -8.50 7.55 -1.13
CA ALA A 15 -8.61 7.86 -2.55
C ALA A 15 -7.35 7.49 -3.35
N GLY A 16 -6.26 7.08 -2.67
CA GLY A 16 -5.02 6.62 -3.27
C GLY A 16 -5.11 5.21 -3.86
N TYR A 17 -4.02 4.73 -4.44
CA TYR A 17 -3.94 3.43 -5.13
C TYR A 17 -4.37 2.25 -4.24
N ILE A 18 -3.69 2.03 -3.11
CA ILE A 18 -4.01 0.92 -2.19
C ILE A 18 -5.36 1.17 -1.50
N GLY A 19 -5.60 2.41 -1.08
CA GLY A 19 -6.83 2.79 -0.36
C GLY A 19 -8.09 2.55 -1.17
N SER A 20 -8.12 2.89 -2.46
CA SER A 20 -9.29 2.70 -3.33
C SER A 20 -9.62 1.22 -3.57
N HIS A 21 -8.60 0.37 -3.76
CA HIS A 21 -8.81 -1.08 -3.87
C HIS A 21 -9.28 -1.67 -2.54
N THR A 22 -8.75 -1.18 -1.42
CA THR A 22 -9.19 -1.60 -0.07
C THR A 22 -10.63 -1.19 0.21
N ALA A 23 -11.02 0.04 -0.17
CA ALA A 23 -12.40 0.51 -0.05
C ALA A 23 -13.37 -0.37 -0.85
N LEU A 24 -12.98 -0.75 -2.08
CA LEU A 24 -13.77 -1.64 -2.92
C LEU A 24 -13.99 -3.00 -2.26
N GLU A 25 -12.93 -3.64 -1.76
CA GLU A 25 -13.04 -4.96 -1.13
C GLU A 25 -13.79 -4.92 0.22
N LEU A 26 -13.65 -3.85 1.02
CA LEU A 26 -14.45 -3.66 2.23
C LEU A 26 -15.96 -3.52 1.90
N LEU A 27 -16.30 -2.74 0.88
CA LEU A 27 -17.68 -2.59 0.44
C LEU A 27 -18.26 -3.90 -0.06
N LYS A 28 -17.51 -4.71 -0.84
CA LYS A 28 -17.94 -6.04 -1.26
C LYS A 28 -18.29 -6.94 -0.07
N GLU A 29 -17.50 -6.88 1.00
CA GLU A 29 -17.72 -7.64 2.23
C GLU A 29 -18.82 -7.05 3.14
N GLY A 30 -19.42 -5.94 2.75
CA GLY A 30 -20.57 -5.34 3.45
C GLY A 30 -20.25 -4.27 4.48
N TYR A 31 -18.97 -3.92 4.67
CA TYR A 31 -18.60 -2.83 5.58
C TYR A 31 -19.09 -1.46 5.10
N GLU A 32 -19.40 -0.56 6.04
CA GLU A 32 -19.54 0.85 5.74
C GLU A 32 -18.13 1.48 5.63
N VAL A 33 -17.89 2.29 4.61
CA VAL A 33 -16.59 2.88 4.35
C VAL A 33 -16.64 4.40 4.41
N VAL A 34 -15.77 4.97 5.22
CA VAL A 34 -15.48 6.41 5.28
C VAL A 34 -14.06 6.61 4.75
N VAL A 35 -13.88 7.55 3.87
CA VAL A 35 -12.56 7.92 3.31
C VAL A 35 -12.20 9.33 3.74
N TYR A 36 -10.97 9.51 4.22
CA TYR A 36 -10.37 10.80 4.54
C TYR A 36 -9.05 10.97 3.77
N ASP A 37 -9.01 11.92 2.85
CA ASP A 37 -7.87 12.10 1.91
C ASP A 37 -7.71 13.58 1.56
N ASN A 38 -6.48 14.07 1.50
CA ASN A 38 -6.19 15.47 1.12
C ASN A 38 -5.98 15.66 -0.40
N LEU A 39 -6.12 14.61 -1.18
CA LEU A 39 -5.99 14.58 -2.64
C LEU A 39 -4.64 15.09 -3.18
N CYS A 40 -3.60 15.16 -2.35
CA CYS A 40 -2.28 15.64 -2.80
C CYS A 40 -1.66 14.73 -3.86
N ASN A 41 -1.88 13.40 -3.76
CA ASN A 41 -1.38 12.39 -4.72
C ASN A 41 -2.44 11.34 -5.06
N SER A 42 -3.69 11.72 -5.09
CA SER A 42 -4.85 10.88 -5.35
C SER A 42 -5.90 11.65 -6.15
N SER A 43 -7.04 11.01 -6.45
CA SER A 43 -8.16 11.62 -7.14
C SER A 43 -9.48 11.12 -6.55
N GLN A 44 -10.41 12.03 -6.30
CA GLN A 44 -11.77 11.66 -5.88
C GLN A 44 -12.51 10.81 -6.93
N GLU A 45 -12.08 10.87 -8.18
CA GLU A 45 -12.61 10.04 -9.25
C GLU A 45 -12.45 8.54 -8.95
N SER A 46 -11.39 8.14 -8.23
CA SER A 46 -11.22 6.74 -7.80
C SER A 46 -12.39 6.27 -6.92
N MET A 47 -12.89 7.14 -6.04
CA MET A 47 -14.04 6.82 -5.16
C MET A 47 -15.33 6.66 -5.94
N LYS A 48 -15.63 7.55 -6.89
CA LYS A 48 -16.79 7.43 -7.76
C LYS A 48 -16.79 6.11 -8.53
N ARG A 49 -15.63 5.72 -9.06
CA ARG A 49 -15.48 4.45 -9.79
C ARG A 49 -15.62 3.23 -8.88
N VAL A 50 -15.21 3.32 -7.61
CA VAL A 50 -15.48 2.29 -6.60
C VAL A 50 -16.99 2.18 -6.33
N GLU A 51 -17.70 3.31 -6.19
CA GLU A 51 -19.15 3.33 -6.02
C GLU A 51 -19.87 2.71 -7.23
N GLU A 52 -19.45 3.05 -8.46
CA GLU A 52 -19.98 2.45 -9.70
C GLU A 52 -19.77 0.93 -9.74
N LEU A 53 -18.58 0.44 -9.33
CA LEU A 53 -18.24 -0.98 -9.34
C LEU A 53 -18.99 -1.79 -8.29
N THR A 54 -19.31 -1.18 -7.15
CA THR A 54 -19.94 -1.88 -6.01
C THR A 54 -21.45 -1.65 -5.90
N GLY A 55 -21.96 -0.59 -6.53
CA GLY A 55 -23.33 -0.11 -6.31
C GLY A 55 -23.58 0.43 -4.90
N LYS A 56 -22.51 0.71 -4.13
CA LYS A 56 -22.57 1.19 -2.75
C LYS A 56 -21.93 2.56 -2.63
N THR A 57 -22.34 3.33 -1.63
CA THR A 57 -21.83 4.69 -1.40
C THR A 57 -20.64 4.70 -0.45
N ILE A 58 -19.75 5.67 -0.65
CA ILE A 58 -18.62 5.98 0.21
C ILE A 58 -18.83 7.36 0.83
N THR A 59 -18.71 7.45 2.15
CA THR A 59 -18.66 8.77 2.80
C THR A 59 -17.24 9.35 2.65
N PHE A 60 -17.13 10.42 1.86
CA PHE A 60 -15.83 11.03 1.55
C PHE A 60 -15.67 12.38 2.26
N TYR A 61 -14.50 12.54 2.91
CA TYR A 61 -14.04 13.79 3.51
C TYR A 61 -12.72 14.20 2.88
N GLU A 62 -12.69 15.37 2.25
CA GLU A 62 -11.44 16.00 1.86
C GLU A 62 -10.81 16.67 3.07
N GLY A 63 -9.61 16.22 3.48
CA GLY A 63 -8.94 16.74 4.65
C GLY A 63 -7.54 16.17 4.85
N ASP A 64 -6.75 16.89 5.64
CA ASP A 64 -5.37 16.52 5.94
C ASP A 64 -5.25 15.91 7.34
N ILE A 65 -4.54 14.79 7.46
CA ILE A 65 -4.29 14.10 8.74
C ILE A 65 -3.49 14.96 9.74
N LEU A 66 -2.87 16.02 9.28
CA LEU A 66 -2.22 17.01 10.15
C LEU A 66 -3.22 17.92 10.87
N ASN A 67 -4.48 17.99 10.40
CA ASN A 67 -5.50 18.84 10.98
C ASN A 67 -6.36 18.06 11.98
N ALA A 68 -6.05 18.21 13.28
CA ALA A 68 -6.75 17.53 14.37
C ALA A 68 -8.23 17.90 14.47
N GLU A 69 -8.59 19.17 14.19
CA GLU A 69 -9.98 19.65 14.33
C GLU A 69 -10.91 19.01 13.32
N THR A 70 -10.51 18.98 12.05
CA THR A 70 -11.31 18.35 10.98
C THR A 70 -11.39 16.84 11.13
N LEU A 71 -10.28 16.19 11.55
CA LEU A 71 -10.29 14.77 11.89
C LEU A 71 -11.28 14.47 13.01
N LYS A 72 -11.22 15.21 14.11
CA LYS A 72 -12.10 15.03 15.27
C LYS A 72 -13.56 15.20 14.90
N ALA A 73 -13.90 16.26 14.19
CA ALA A 73 -15.25 16.53 13.72
C ALA A 73 -15.80 15.38 12.85
N MET A 74 -14.96 14.79 12.01
CA MET A 74 -15.35 13.63 11.20
C MET A 74 -15.59 12.39 12.08
N PHE A 75 -14.69 12.07 13.03
CA PHE A 75 -14.86 10.94 13.94
C PHE A 75 -16.12 11.05 14.80
N GLU A 76 -16.40 12.24 15.34
CA GLU A 76 -17.59 12.49 16.16
C GLU A 76 -18.90 12.30 15.37
N LYS A 77 -18.88 12.63 14.07
CA LYS A 77 -20.04 12.48 13.19
C LYS A 77 -20.25 11.03 12.73
N GLU A 78 -19.19 10.30 12.39
CA GLU A 78 -19.29 9.06 11.63
C GLU A 78 -19.33 7.78 12.49
N GLN A 79 -19.01 7.84 13.78
CA GLN A 79 -18.99 6.68 14.68
C GLN A 79 -18.15 5.52 14.11
N ILE A 80 -16.86 5.78 13.90
CA ILE A 80 -15.88 4.83 13.32
C ILE A 80 -15.58 3.69 14.31
N ASP A 81 -15.55 2.44 13.84
CA ASP A 81 -15.21 1.26 14.64
C ASP A 81 -13.74 0.88 14.53
N ALA A 82 -13.11 1.11 13.36
CA ALA A 82 -11.69 0.86 13.13
C ALA A 82 -11.13 1.74 12.01
N VAL A 83 -9.81 1.90 12.00
CA VAL A 83 -9.07 2.72 11.03
C VAL A 83 -8.11 1.84 10.24
N ILE A 84 -8.08 2.01 8.91
CA ILE A 84 -6.99 1.59 8.04
C ILE A 84 -6.19 2.85 7.69
N HIS A 85 -4.95 2.92 8.16
CA HIS A 85 -4.10 4.10 7.99
C HIS A 85 -3.13 3.92 6.83
N CYS A 86 -3.52 4.44 5.63
CA CYS A 86 -2.71 4.43 4.42
C CYS A 86 -2.12 5.82 4.08
N ALA A 87 -2.64 6.91 4.66
CA ALA A 87 -2.19 8.26 4.37
C ALA A 87 -0.71 8.46 4.74
N ALA A 88 0.15 8.59 3.73
CA ALA A 88 1.57 8.87 3.88
C ALA A 88 2.18 9.34 2.55
N LEU A 89 3.24 10.14 2.61
CA LEU A 89 4.15 10.34 1.49
C LEU A 89 4.97 9.05 1.33
N LYS A 90 5.05 8.49 0.10
CA LYS A 90 5.57 7.13 -0.14
C LYS A 90 6.74 7.03 -1.13
N ALA A 91 7.15 8.12 -1.76
CA ALA A 91 8.17 8.09 -2.81
C ALA A 91 9.59 8.09 -2.22
N VAL A 92 10.26 6.92 -2.25
CA VAL A 92 11.60 6.71 -1.69
C VAL A 92 12.60 7.77 -2.16
N GLY A 93 12.74 7.96 -3.48
CA GLY A 93 13.69 8.94 -4.02
C GLY A 93 13.36 10.40 -3.70
N GLU A 94 12.08 10.74 -3.51
CA GLU A 94 11.68 12.07 -3.06
C GLU A 94 12.01 12.27 -1.57
N SER A 95 11.84 11.24 -0.75
CA SER A 95 12.13 11.31 0.69
C SER A 95 13.57 11.71 0.99
N VAL A 96 14.52 11.29 0.14
CA VAL A 96 15.94 11.68 0.28
C VAL A 96 16.14 13.17 0.01
N ARG A 97 15.37 13.75 -0.92
CA ARG A 97 15.46 15.18 -1.25
C ARG A 97 14.65 16.09 -0.33
N LYS A 98 13.58 15.55 0.27
CA LYS A 98 12.62 16.28 1.11
C LYS A 98 12.37 15.57 2.44
N PRO A 99 13.41 15.28 3.24
CA PRO A 99 13.25 14.46 4.44
C PRO A 99 12.34 15.10 5.50
N LEU A 100 12.40 16.42 5.67
CA LEU A 100 11.58 17.12 6.68
C LEU A 100 10.09 17.02 6.37
N GLU A 101 9.70 17.15 5.11
CA GLU A 101 8.31 17.00 4.67
C GLU A 101 7.81 15.57 4.91
N TYR A 102 8.65 14.55 4.68
CA TYR A 102 8.32 13.16 4.94
C TYR A 102 8.16 12.87 6.43
N TYR A 103 9.09 13.33 7.27
CA TYR A 103 8.95 13.17 8.72
C TYR A 103 7.75 13.94 9.26
N HIS A 104 7.55 15.17 8.83
CA HIS A 104 6.42 15.98 9.28
C HIS A 104 5.09 15.33 8.85
N ASN A 105 4.90 15.04 7.59
CA ASN A 105 3.65 14.47 7.09
C ASN A 105 3.37 13.10 7.73
N ASN A 106 4.33 12.18 7.66
CA ASN A 106 4.07 10.79 8.03
C ASN A 106 4.01 10.61 9.55
N ILE A 107 4.96 11.17 10.31
CA ILE A 107 5.01 10.99 11.77
C ILE A 107 4.02 11.91 12.46
N THR A 108 4.05 13.23 12.19
CA THR A 108 3.13 14.15 12.85
C THR A 108 1.69 13.85 12.48
N GLY A 109 1.40 13.52 11.22
CA GLY A 109 0.06 13.12 10.79
C GLY A 109 -0.44 11.86 11.51
N THR A 110 0.41 10.82 11.65
CA THR A 110 0.07 9.61 12.41
C THR A 110 -0.17 9.92 13.89
N LEU A 111 0.69 10.73 14.53
CA LEU A 111 0.52 11.16 15.90
C LEU A 111 -0.78 11.94 16.10
N THR A 112 -1.13 12.82 15.17
CA THR A 112 -2.38 13.59 15.19
C THR A 112 -3.58 12.66 15.10
N LEU A 113 -3.58 11.73 14.14
CA LEU A 113 -4.62 10.72 13.99
C LEU A 113 -4.80 9.89 15.26
N MET A 114 -3.73 9.34 15.83
CA MET A 114 -3.79 8.50 17.03
C MET A 114 -4.27 9.29 18.28
N LYS A 115 -3.88 10.56 18.40
CA LYS A 115 -4.39 11.44 19.48
C LYS A 115 -5.89 11.62 19.38
N VAL A 116 -6.39 11.93 18.16
CA VAL A 116 -7.84 12.09 17.94
C VAL A 116 -8.56 10.76 18.17
N MET A 117 -8.07 9.64 17.65
CA MET A 117 -8.63 8.31 17.90
C MET A 117 -8.76 8.01 19.40
N ARG A 118 -7.72 8.31 20.19
CA ARG A 118 -7.74 8.15 21.64
C ARG A 118 -8.81 9.03 22.31
N GLU A 119 -8.93 10.28 21.91
CA GLU A 119 -9.92 11.22 22.45
C GLU A 119 -11.36 10.78 22.22
N VAL A 120 -11.63 10.17 21.05
CA VAL A 120 -12.99 9.70 20.67
C VAL A 120 -13.22 8.22 21.03
N GLY A 121 -12.23 7.53 21.61
CA GLY A 121 -12.37 6.15 22.08
C GLY A 121 -12.23 5.08 20.98
N VAL A 122 -11.74 5.43 19.77
CA VAL A 122 -11.48 4.47 18.69
C VAL A 122 -10.05 3.95 18.81
N LYS A 123 -9.87 2.67 19.12
CA LYS A 123 -8.55 2.08 19.43
C LYS A 123 -8.16 0.90 18.53
N ASN A 124 -8.88 0.65 17.44
CA ASN A 124 -8.58 -0.38 16.45
C ASN A 124 -7.90 0.26 15.23
N ILE A 125 -6.66 -0.11 14.93
CA ILE A 125 -5.91 0.45 13.80
C ILE A 125 -5.13 -0.63 13.03
N VAL A 126 -5.36 -0.70 11.72
CA VAL A 126 -4.54 -1.44 10.76
C VAL A 126 -3.64 -0.43 10.06
N PHE A 127 -2.34 -0.62 10.20
CA PHE A 127 -1.34 0.32 9.67
C PHE A 127 -0.67 -0.21 8.41
N SER A 128 -0.65 0.62 7.38
CA SER A 128 0.10 0.43 6.14
C SER A 128 1.60 0.61 6.39
N SER A 129 2.28 -0.47 6.82
CA SER A 129 3.73 -0.49 6.94
C SER A 129 4.39 -0.96 5.64
N SER A 130 5.68 -1.25 5.66
CA SER A 130 6.45 -1.57 4.46
C SER A 130 7.60 -2.52 4.79
N ALA A 131 7.94 -3.40 3.86
CA ALA A 131 9.16 -4.23 3.94
C ALA A 131 10.45 -3.41 4.04
N THR A 132 10.43 -2.11 3.72
CA THR A 132 11.59 -1.21 3.89
C THR A 132 12.06 -1.10 5.34
N VAL A 133 11.22 -1.45 6.34
CA VAL A 133 11.60 -1.46 7.75
C VAL A 133 12.65 -2.54 8.08
N TYR A 134 12.77 -3.57 7.25
CA TYR A 134 13.79 -4.61 7.40
C TYR A 134 15.19 -4.15 6.97
N GLY A 135 15.28 -3.04 6.22
CA GLY A 135 16.55 -2.53 5.70
C GLY A 135 17.22 -3.52 4.75
N ASN A 136 18.41 -3.98 5.11
CA ASN A 136 19.15 -5.03 4.39
C ASN A 136 19.12 -6.33 5.22
N PRO A 137 18.12 -7.19 5.05
CA PRO A 137 17.96 -8.40 5.86
C PRO A 137 19.03 -9.44 5.53
N GLU A 138 19.50 -10.16 6.57
CA GLU A 138 20.53 -11.18 6.44
C GLU A 138 20.00 -12.51 5.87
N THR A 139 18.69 -12.73 5.96
CA THR A 139 18.08 -14.00 5.55
C THR A 139 16.89 -13.78 4.61
N MET A 140 16.74 -14.71 3.67
CA MET A 140 15.58 -14.81 2.75
C MET A 140 14.99 -16.21 2.80
N PRO A 141 13.66 -16.38 2.74
CA PRO A 141 12.63 -15.32 2.73
C PRO A 141 12.56 -14.55 4.05
N ILE A 142 12.02 -13.33 4.01
CA ILE A 142 11.90 -12.44 5.17
C ILE A 142 10.68 -12.83 6.00
N THR A 143 10.89 -13.24 7.25
CA THR A 143 9.84 -13.47 8.24
C THR A 143 9.63 -12.23 9.11
N GLU A 144 8.52 -12.18 9.87
CA GLU A 144 8.25 -11.10 10.82
C GLU A 144 9.22 -11.09 12.03
N ASP A 145 9.89 -12.21 12.29
CA ASP A 145 10.93 -12.35 13.33
C ASP A 145 12.26 -11.72 12.91
N CYS A 146 12.44 -11.42 11.61
CA CYS A 146 13.61 -10.68 11.17
C CYS A 146 13.64 -9.31 11.85
N PRO A 147 14.79 -8.92 12.44
CA PRO A 147 14.90 -7.64 13.12
C PRO A 147 14.65 -6.48 12.15
N LYS A 148 14.10 -5.38 12.67
CA LYS A 148 14.10 -4.13 11.92
C LYS A 148 15.55 -3.70 11.71
N GLY A 149 15.91 -3.49 10.44
CA GLY A 149 17.26 -3.08 10.06
C GLY A 149 17.45 -1.56 10.03
N GLN A 150 18.62 -1.13 9.60
CA GLN A 150 18.84 0.27 9.28
C GLN A 150 18.16 0.58 7.95
N CYS A 151 17.15 1.46 8.00
CA CYS A 151 16.48 1.91 6.79
C CYS A 151 17.44 2.75 5.95
N THR A 152 17.44 2.54 4.65
CA THR A 152 18.35 3.21 3.70
C THR A 152 17.87 4.59 3.25
N ASN A 153 16.66 5.00 3.66
CA ASN A 153 16.03 6.25 3.23
C ASN A 153 15.02 6.78 4.26
N PRO A 154 14.70 8.10 4.22
CA PRO A 154 13.77 8.72 5.17
C PRO A 154 12.36 8.12 5.16
N TYR A 155 11.83 7.70 4.00
CA TYR A 155 10.54 7.03 3.95
C TYR A 155 10.52 5.74 4.79
N GLY A 156 11.53 4.88 4.62
CA GLY A 156 11.68 3.66 5.43
C GLY A 156 11.76 3.98 6.93
N TRP A 157 12.54 5.01 7.29
CA TRP A 157 12.62 5.46 8.67
C TRP A 157 11.28 5.94 9.22
N THR A 158 10.46 6.69 8.44
CA THR A 158 9.11 7.07 8.91
C THR A 158 8.26 5.85 9.20
N LYS A 159 8.29 4.80 8.36
CA LYS A 159 7.55 3.57 8.59
C LYS A 159 8.03 2.84 9.85
N SER A 160 9.34 2.70 10.01
CA SER A 160 9.95 2.04 11.19
C SER A 160 9.63 2.78 12.50
N MET A 161 9.69 4.12 12.49
CA MET A 161 9.34 4.96 13.65
C MET A 161 7.85 4.88 13.97
N MET A 162 6.96 4.90 12.98
CA MET A 162 5.52 4.76 13.20
C MET A 162 5.16 3.39 13.79
N GLU A 163 5.80 2.30 13.35
CA GLU A 163 5.64 0.99 14.00
C GLU A 163 6.06 1.04 15.48
N GLN A 164 7.19 1.69 15.79
CA GLN A 164 7.64 1.83 17.18
C GLN A 164 6.65 2.63 18.02
N ILE A 165 6.18 3.78 17.50
CA ILE A 165 5.18 4.63 18.17
C ILE A 165 3.92 3.82 18.48
N MET A 166 3.39 3.05 17.52
CA MET A 166 2.19 2.23 17.72
C MET A 166 2.42 1.11 18.74
N THR A 167 3.62 0.51 18.73
CA THR A 167 4.02 -0.50 19.73
C THR A 167 4.04 0.09 21.14
N ASP A 168 4.63 1.26 21.33
CA ASP A 168 4.72 1.92 22.63
C ASP A 168 3.34 2.38 23.11
N VAL A 169 2.48 2.86 22.21
CA VAL A 169 1.10 3.24 22.54
C VAL A 169 0.28 2.03 22.99
N GLN A 170 0.39 0.90 22.28
CA GLN A 170 -0.30 -0.32 22.67
C GLN A 170 0.21 -0.89 23.99
N ALA A 171 1.53 -0.84 24.24
CA ALA A 171 2.11 -1.27 25.51
C ALA A 171 1.68 -0.39 26.70
N ALA A 172 1.49 0.92 26.48
CA ALA A 172 1.03 1.86 27.50
C ALA A 172 -0.48 1.79 27.76
N ASP A 173 -1.26 1.39 26.77
CA ASP A 173 -2.72 1.26 26.84
C ASP A 173 -3.16 -0.02 26.10
N PRO A 174 -3.34 -1.13 26.84
CA PRO A 174 -3.69 -2.43 26.25
C PRO A 174 -5.06 -2.51 25.57
N GLU A 175 -5.89 -1.49 25.66
CA GLU A 175 -7.14 -1.42 24.90
C GLU A 175 -6.92 -1.14 23.41
N TRP A 176 -5.72 -0.66 23.03
CA TRP A 176 -5.36 -0.52 21.64
C TRP A 176 -5.15 -1.88 20.98
N ASN A 177 -5.79 -2.06 19.82
CA ASN A 177 -5.58 -3.17 18.94
C ASN A 177 -4.89 -2.66 17.68
N VAL A 178 -3.73 -3.21 17.36
CA VAL A 178 -2.86 -2.72 16.30
C VAL A 178 -2.46 -3.87 15.40
N VAL A 179 -2.67 -3.74 14.09
CA VAL A 179 -2.12 -4.68 13.10
C VAL A 179 -1.19 -3.89 12.17
N LEU A 180 0.08 -4.25 12.19
CA LEU A 180 1.11 -3.66 11.32
C LEU A 180 1.27 -4.55 10.08
N LEU A 181 0.79 -4.10 8.92
CA LEU A 181 0.91 -4.83 7.67
C LEU A 181 2.15 -4.37 6.91
N ARG A 182 3.19 -5.21 6.82
CA ARG A 182 4.41 -4.93 6.07
C ARG A 182 4.25 -5.39 4.64
N TYR A 183 3.98 -4.44 3.74
CA TYR A 183 3.83 -4.73 2.31
C TYR A 183 5.17 -4.88 1.62
N PHE A 184 5.20 -5.78 0.65
CA PHE A 184 6.26 -5.82 -0.36
C PHE A 184 5.92 -4.87 -1.51
N ASN A 185 6.00 -5.25 -2.76
CA ASN A 185 5.82 -4.32 -3.88
C ASN A 185 4.42 -4.44 -4.51
N PRO A 186 3.43 -3.61 -4.12
CA PRO A 186 2.10 -3.68 -4.72
C PRO A 186 2.14 -3.23 -6.18
N VAL A 187 1.51 -4.03 -7.05
CA VAL A 187 1.42 -3.82 -8.50
C VAL A 187 0.05 -4.28 -9.02
N GLY A 188 -0.22 -4.04 -10.30
CA GLY A 188 -1.48 -4.43 -10.92
C GLY A 188 -2.56 -3.36 -10.78
N ALA A 189 -3.78 -3.74 -11.08
CA ALA A 189 -4.98 -2.91 -11.00
C ALA A 189 -6.21 -3.80 -10.80
N HIS A 190 -7.37 -3.23 -10.59
CA HIS A 190 -8.61 -4.00 -10.58
C HIS A 190 -8.92 -4.56 -11.99
N GLU A 191 -9.41 -5.78 -12.05
CA GLU A 191 -9.71 -6.51 -13.30
C GLU A 191 -10.66 -5.76 -14.26
N SER A 192 -11.49 -4.85 -13.75
CA SER A 192 -12.35 -4.02 -14.57
C SER A 192 -11.62 -2.97 -15.41
N GLY A 193 -10.35 -2.66 -15.09
CA GLY A 193 -9.62 -1.54 -15.68
C GLY A 193 -10.16 -0.16 -15.28
N ARG A 194 -11.04 -0.08 -14.26
CA ARG A 194 -11.66 1.19 -13.81
C ARG A 194 -10.87 1.90 -12.73
N ILE A 195 -10.13 1.17 -11.88
CA ILE A 195 -9.26 1.70 -10.83
C ILE A 195 -7.87 1.07 -10.93
N GLY A 196 -6.84 1.87 -10.67
CA GLY A 196 -5.44 1.49 -10.76
C GLY A 196 -4.50 2.55 -10.20
N GLU A 197 -3.19 2.39 -10.40
CA GLU A 197 -2.19 3.37 -9.95
C GLU A 197 -2.08 4.53 -10.96
N ASP A 198 -2.35 5.76 -10.49
CA ASP A 198 -2.22 7.01 -11.28
C ASP A 198 -1.28 8.00 -10.57
N PRO A 199 0.05 7.79 -10.64
CA PRO A 199 0.99 8.69 -9.99
C PRO A 199 1.03 10.06 -10.69
N LYS A 200 1.07 11.13 -9.89
CA LYS A 200 1.29 12.48 -10.42
C LYS A 200 2.76 12.64 -10.86
N GLY A 201 2.98 12.98 -12.11
CA GLY A 201 4.31 13.17 -12.69
C GLY A 201 4.99 11.86 -13.14
N ILE A 202 6.34 11.84 -13.12
CA ILE A 202 7.13 10.67 -13.52
C ILE A 202 7.04 9.61 -12.41
N PRO A 203 6.63 8.36 -12.74
CA PRO A 203 6.52 7.30 -11.74
C PRO A 203 7.86 6.94 -11.08
N ASN A 204 7.83 6.69 -9.78
CA ASN A 204 8.99 6.18 -9.05
C ASN A 204 9.00 4.63 -8.97
N ASN A 205 7.83 3.99 -9.12
CA ASN A 205 7.67 2.53 -9.07
C ASN A 205 7.79 1.92 -10.46
N LEU A 206 8.27 0.67 -10.52
CA LEU A 206 8.56 -0.05 -11.75
C LEU A 206 7.31 -0.22 -12.64
N MET A 207 6.20 -0.75 -12.09
CA MET A 207 5.01 -1.08 -12.89
C MET A 207 4.38 0.14 -13.58
N PRO A 208 4.09 1.27 -12.90
CA PRO A 208 3.54 2.44 -13.59
C PRO A 208 4.54 3.06 -14.56
N TYR A 209 5.86 2.92 -14.33
CA TYR A 209 6.87 3.37 -15.29
C TYR A 209 6.81 2.54 -16.57
N ILE A 210 6.82 1.20 -16.47
CA ILE A 210 6.67 0.28 -17.61
C ILE A 210 5.38 0.58 -18.36
N SER A 211 4.27 0.78 -17.65
CA SER A 211 2.97 1.11 -18.24
C SER A 211 3.00 2.39 -19.08
N GLN A 212 3.69 3.44 -18.58
CA GLN A 212 3.86 4.69 -19.32
C GLN A 212 4.80 4.55 -20.52
N VAL A 213 5.79 3.66 -20.48
CA VAL A 213 6.58 3.30 -21.67
C VAL A 213 5.72 2.57 -22.71
N ALA A 214 4.89 1.62 -22.26
CA ALA A 214 4.02 0.84 -23.15
C ALA A 214 2.99 1.70 -23.94
N VAL A 215 2.48 2.78 -23.32
CA VAL A 215 1.57 3.74 -23.98
C VAL A 215 2.32 4.88 -24.70
N GLY A 216 3.66 4.91 -24.67
CA GLY A 216 4.49 5.89 -25.39
C GLY A 216 4.63 7.25 -24.70
N LYS A 217 4.25 7.37 -23.41
CA LYS A 217 4.49 8.58 -22.61
C LYS A 217 5.96 8.75 -22.20
N LEU A 218 6.65 7.63 -22.00
CA LEU A 218 8.08 7.57 -21.72
C LEU A 218 8.76 6.76 -22.82
N GLU A 219 10.00 7.13 -23.16
CA GLU A 219 10.74 6.55 -24.27
C GLU A 219 11.19 5.12 -23.96
N LYS A 220 11.79 4.90 -22.80
CA LYS A 220 12.36 3.63 -22.37
C LYS A 220 12.45 3.52 -20.86
N LEU A 221 12.53 2.28 -20.37
CA LEU A 221 12.72 1.98 -18.96
C LEU A 221 14.23 2.03 -18.61
N GLY A 222 14.58 2.65 -17.47
CA GLY A 222 15.90 2.47 -16.85
C GLY A 222 15.91 1.25 -15.92
N VAL A 223 16.75 0.26 -16.22
CA VAL A 223 17.03 -0.91 -15.35
C VAL A 223 18.30 -0.62 -14.55
N PHE A 224 18.18 -0.51 -13.23
CA PHE A 224 19.26 -0.08 -12.36
C PHE A 224 20.08 -1.26 -11.83
N GLY A 225 21.25 -1.50 -12.44
CA GLY A 225 22.16 -2.62 -12.17
C GLY A 225 21.77 -3.89 -12.93
N ASP A 226 22.79 -4.57 -13.44
CA ASP A 226 22.73 -5.87 -14.11
C ASP A 226 23.82 -6.82 -13.58
N ASP A 227 24.40 -6.46 -12.45
CA ASP A 227 25.54 -7.13 -11.82
C ASP A 227 25.24 -7.58 -10.38
N TYR A 228 23.95 -7.66 -9.99
CA TYR A 228 23.54 -8.24 -8.71
C TYR A 228 23.74 -9.77 -8.73
N ASP A 229 23.94 -10.35 -7.55
CA ASP A 229 23.95 -11.81 -7.37
C ASP A 229 22.49 -12.35 -7.41
N THR A 230 21.96 -12.39 -8.62
CA THR A 230 20.60 -12.81 -8.97
C THR A 230 20.63 -13.54 -10.32
N PRO A 231 19.59 -14.32 -10.68
CA PRO A 231 19.62 -15.14 -11.90
C PRO A 231 19.91 -14.40 -13.21
N ASP A 232 19.48 -13.13 -13.33
CA ASP A 232 19.68 -12.33 -14.54
C ASP A 232 20.48 -11.02 -14.26
N GLY A 233 21.06 -10.92 -13.06
CA GLY A 233 21.84 -9.76 -12.64
C GLY A 233 21.02 -8.56 -12.20
N THR A 234 19.68 -8.56 -12.38
CA THR A 234 18.84 -7.44 -11.97
C THR A 234 18.20 -7.66 -10.59
N GLY A 235 17.74 -6.60 -9.94
CA GLY A 235 17.16 -6.69 -8.61
C GLY A 235 15.88 -7.53 -8.57
N VAL A 236 15.75 -8.40 -7.54
CA VAL A 236 14.60 -9.29 -7.34
C VAL A 236 13.70 -8.75 -6.22
N ARG A 237 12.40 -8.67 -6.47
CA ARG A 237 11.40 -8.20 -5.52
C ARG A 237 10.20 -9.13 -5.48
N ASP A 238 9.52 -9.16 -4.32
CA ASP A 238 8.21 -9.76 -4.18
C ASP A 238 7.16 -8.75 -4.65
N TYR A 239 6.57 -9.00 -5.79
CA TYR A 239 5.46 -8.20 -6.31
C TYR A 239 4.15 -8.85 -5.89
N ILE A 240 3.28 -8.06 -5.28
CA ILE A 240 1.96 -8.48 -4.84
C ILE A 240 0.88 -7.75 -5.61
N HIS A 241 -0.13 -8.48 -6.07
CA HIS A 241 -1.27 -7.86 -6.73
C HIS A 241 -2.05 -6.97 -5.75
N VAL A 242 -2.37 -5.74 -6.16
CA VAL A 242 -3.03 -4.75 -5.29
C VAL A 242 -4.38 -5.24 -4.75
N VAL A 243 -5.12 -6.06 -5.49
CA VAL A 243 -6.38 -6.66 -5.02
C VAL A 243 -6.12 -7.69 -3.94
N ASP A 244 -5.08 -8.52 -4.06
CA ASP A 244 -4.69 -9.46 -2.99
C ASP A 244 -4.28 -8.71 -1.73
N LEU A 245 -3.54 -7.62 -1.89
CA LEU A 245 -3.20 -6.72 -0.78
C LEU A 245 -4.44 -6.11 -0.13
N ALA A 246 -5.41 -5.65 -0.92
CA ALA A 246 -6.68 -5.12 -0.43
C ALA A 246 -7.48 -6.16 0.36
N VAL A 247 -7.56 -7.40 -0.14
CA VAL A 247 -8.16 -8.52 0.60
C VAL A 247 -7.41 -8.78 1.91
N GLY A 248 -6.07 -8.64 1.92
CA GLY A 248 -5.27 -8.72 3.15
C GLY A 248 -5.70 -7.71 4.22
N HIS A 249 -6.02 -6.46 3.82
CA HIS A 249 -6.56 -5.45 4.74
C HIS A 249 -7.94 -5.83 5.29
N VAL A 250 -8.83 -6.35 4.45
CA VAL A 250 -10.15 -6.82 4.91
C VAL A 250 -9.99 -7.95 5.93
N LYS A 251 -9.07 -8.88 5.69
CA LYS A 251 -8.77 -9.94 6.64
C LYS A 251 -8.17 -9.42 7.94
N ALA A 252 -7.30 -8.40 7.86
CA ALA A 252 -6.75 -7.75 9.04
C ALA A 252 -7.82 -7.01 9.87
N ILE A 253 -8.80 -6.37 9.23
CA ILE A 253 -9.97 -5.78 9.92
C ILE A 253 -10.81 -6.87 10.63
N LYS A 254 -11.07 -7.99 9.98
CA LYS A 254 -11.77 -9.11 10.64
C LYS A 254 -10.96 -9.64 11.84
N TYR A 255 -9.65 -9.75 11.68
CA TYR A 255 -8.73 -10.25 12.70
C TYR A 255 -8.68 -9.34 13.93
N ILE A 256 -8.55 -8.03 13.74
CA ILE A 256 -8.35 -7.06 14.83
C ILE A 256 -9.53 -7.00 15.81
N PHE A 257 -10.76 -7.22 15.34
CA PHE A 257 -11.95 -7.24 16.19
C PHE A 257 -12.03 -8.45 17.13
N SER A 258 -11.27 -9.52 16.84
CA SER A 258 -11.32 -10.76 17.61
C SER A 258 -9.99 -11.08 18.32
N ASN A 259 -8.94 -10.35 18.02
CA ASN A 259 -7.59 -10.61 18.52
C ASN A 259 -7.00 -9.32 19.10
N PRO A 260 -7.13 -9.09 20.42
CA PRO A 260 -6.63 -7.88 21.05
C PRO A 260 -5.09 -7.85 21.08
N GLY A 261 -4.54 -6.66 21.13
CA GLY A 261 -3.11 -6.41 21.25
C GLY A 261 -2.46 -5.95 19.95
N LEU A 262 -1.17 -6.25 19.78
CA LEU A 262 -0.42 -5.86 18.60
C LEU A 262 0.07 -7.09 17.83
N ASP A 263 -0.12 -7.08 16.51
CA ASP A 263 0.45 -8.09 15.63
C ASP A 263 1.13 -7.45 14.40
N ILE A 264 2.18 -8.10 13.92
CA ILE A 264 2.95 -7.70 12.73
C ILE A 264 2.81 -8.81 11.70
N ILE A 265 2.44 -8.47 10.46
CA ILE A 265 2.14 -9.45 9.43
C ILE A 265 2.71 -8.99 8.09
N ASN A 266 3.51 -9.85 7.47
CA ASN A 266 3.99 -9.65 6.11
C ASN A 266 2.89 -9.95 5.08
N LEU A 267 2.69 -9.04 4.14
CA LEU A 267 1.84 -9.27 2.97
C LEU A 267 2.70 -9.26 1.70
N GLY A 268 3.04 -10.45 1.26
CA GLY A 268 3.79 -10.74 0.05
C GLY A 268 3.35 -12.08 -0.54
N THR A 269 3.89 -12.44 -1.69
CA THR A 269 3.57 -13.69 -2.39
C THR A 269 4.48 -14.83 -1.98
N GLY A 270 5.67 -14.52 -1.44
CA GLY A 270 6.75 -15.47 -1.20
C GLY A 270 7.54 -15.81 -2.48
N VAL A 271 7.27 -15.13 -3.59
CA VAL A 271 7.94 -15.34 -4.88
C VAL A 271 8.67 -14.06 -5.29
N GLY A 272 9.95 -14.19 -5.55
CA GLY A 272 10.77 -13.09 -6.07
C GLY A 272 10.78 -13.09 -7.61
N TYR A 273 10.52 -11.92 -8.21
CA TYR A 273 10.67 -11.70 -9.65
C TYR A 273 11.71 -10.61 -9.91
N SER A 274 12.53 -10.81 -10.92
CA SER A 274 13.52 -9.82 -11.35
C SER A 274 12.88 -8.66 -12.11
N VAL A 275 13.63 -7.57 -12.29
CA VAL A 275 13.17 -6.45 -13.14
C VAL A 275 12.95 -6.93 -14.59
N LEU A 276 13.81 -7.81 -15.12
CA LEU A 276 13.65 -8.33 -16.47
C LEU A 276 12.50 -9.33 -16.59
N ASP A 277 12.17 -10.10 -15.54
CA ASP A 277 10.94 -10.90 -15.50
C ASP A 277 9.70 -10.01 -15.67
N MET A 278 9.66 -8.87 -14.96
CA MET A 278 8.57 -7.89 -15.07
C MET A 278 8.49 -7.29 -16.47
N VAL A 279 9.62 -6.91 -17.06
CA VAL A 279 9.67 -6.37 -18.44
C VAL A 279 9.13 -7.40 -19.44
N LYS A 280 9.57 -8.65 -19.33
CA LYS A 280 9.14 -9.75 -20.20
C LYS A 280 7.64 -10.05 -20.05
N ALA A 281 7.15 -10.14 -18.81
CA ALA A 281 5.74 -10.40 -18.54
C ALA A 281 4.85 -9.26 -19.05
N PHE A 282 5.28 -8.00 -18.82
CA PHE A 282 4.52 -6.84 -19.27
C PHE A 282 4.53 -6.70 -20.80
N SER A 283 5.67 -7.01 -21.47
CA SER A 283 5.75 -7.06 -22.94
C SER A 283 4.74 -8.05 -23.53
N LYS A 284 4.60 -9.23 -22.89
CA LYS A 284 3.59 -10.24 -23.26
C LYS A 284 2.17 -9.69 -23.08
N ALA A 285 1.88 -9.06 -21.94
CA ALA A 285 0.56 -8.52 -21.61
C ALA A 285 0.11 -7.40 -22.57
N CYS A 286 1.02 -6.49 -22.94
CA CYS A 286 0.70 -5.38 -23.83
C CYS A 286 0.88 -5.70 -25.32
N GLY A 287 1.44 -6.86 -25.68
CA GLY A 287 1.71 -7.26 -27.07
C GLY A 287 2.79 -6.43 -27.77
N LYS A 288 3.65 -5.74 -27.01
CA LYS A 288 4.72 -4.88 -27.51
C LYS A 288 6.00 -5.13 -26.74
N GLU A 289 7.14 -4.99 -27.40
CA GLU A 289 8.42 -4.96 -26.71
C GLU A 289 8.54 -3.68 -25.88
N ILE A 290 8.95 -3.81 -24.61
CA ILE A 290 9.22 -2.68 -23.73
C ILE A 290 10.70 -2.32 -23.85
N PRO A 291 11.05 -1.19 -24.48
CA PRO A 291 12.45 -0.78 -24.58
C PRO A 291 13.00 -0.40 -23.21
N TYR A 292 14.24 -0.85 -22.93
CA TYR A 292 14.94 -0.52 -21.70
C TYR A 292 16.43 -0.27 -21.95
N GLU A 293 17.06 0.38 -20.97
CA GLU A 293 18.51 0.55 -20.91
C GLU A 293 19.03 0.20 -19.52
N ILE A 294 20.19 -0.41 -19.47
CA ILE A 294 20.88 -0.67 -18.20
C ILE A 294 21.51 0.63 -17.70
N LYS A 295 21.31 0.92 -16.42
CA LYS A 295 21.88 2.05 -15.68
C LYS A 295 22.69 1.57 -14.48
N PRO A 296 23.63 2.36 -13.98
CA PRO A 296 24.31 2.04 -12.72
C PRO A 296 23.32 1.77 -11.58
N ARG A 297 23.71 0.92 -10.62
CA ARG A 297 22.90 0.66 -9.41
C ARG A 297 22.49 1.95 -8.73
N ARG A 298 21.29 1.98 -8.16
CA ARG A 298 20.88 3.07 -7.26
C ARG A 298 21.47 2.81 -5.88
N GLU A 299 21.87 3.86 -5.22
CA GLU A 299 22.32 3.79 -3.83
C GLU A 299 21.20 3.24 -2.93
N GLY A 300 21.54 2.27 -2.09
CA GLY A 300 20.59 1.64 -1.16
C GLY A 300 19.73 0.53 -1.75
N ASP A 301 19.84 0.20 -3.06
CA ASP A 301 19.15 -0.96 -3.62
C ASP A 301 19.84 -2.27 -3.18
N ILE A 302 19.04 -3.25 -2.77
CA ILE A 302 19.48 -4.60 -2.38
C ILE A 302 19.18 -5.61 -3.50
N ALA A 303 19.97 -6.70 -3.57
CA ALA A 303 19.84 -7.71 -4.62
C ALA A 303 18.47 -8.38 -4.61
N MET A 304 18.03 -8.86 -3.46
CA MET A 304 16.77 -9.61 -3.32
C MET A 304 15.97 -9.14 -2.10
N CYS A 305 14.62 -9.13 -2.23
CA CYS A 305 13.71 -8.84 -1.14
C CYS A 305 12.36 -9.53 -1.41
N TYR A 306 12.05 -10.62 -0.69
CA TYR A 306 10.76 -11.32 -0.77
C TYR A 306 10.35 -11.91 0.58
N ALA A 307 9.03 -12.03 0.77
CA ALA A 307 8.40 -12.42 2.03
C ALA A 307 8.42 -13.92 2.29
N ASP A 308 8.31 -14.29 3.57
CA ASP A 308 7.62 -15.50 3.98
C ASP A 308 6.17 -15.14 4.34
N PRO A 309 5.15 -15.58 3.57
CA PRO A 309 3.75 -15.27 3.83
C PRO A 309 3.07 -16.25 4.80
N SER A 310 3.81 -17.15 5.43
CA SER A 310 3.25 -18.24 6.25
C SER A 310 2.44 -17.74 7.44
N LYS A 311 2.85 -16.63 8.06
CA LYS A 311 2.11 -16.04 9.17
C LYS A 311 0.76 -15.47 8.70
N ALA A 312 0.72 -14.75 7.59
CA ALA A 312 -0.54 -14.24 7.03
C ALA A 312 -1.51 -15.39 6.70
N ALA A 313 -1.01 -16.49 6.12
CA ALA A 313 -1.82 -17.67 5.86
C ALA A 313 -2.38 -18.30 7.15
N LYS A 314 -1.58 -18.36 8.21
CA LYS A 314 -1.97 -18.97 9.49
C LYS A 314 -2.97 -18.12 10.27
N VAL A 315 -2.70 -16.80 10.41
CA VAL A 315 -3.48 -15.95 11.33
C VAL A 315 -4.63 -15.22 10.65
N LEU A 316 -4.49 -14.84 9.36
CA LEU A 316 -5.52 -14.16 8.59
C LEU A 316 -6.31 -15.11 7.68
N GLY A 317 -5.84 -16.35 7.47
CA GLY A 317 -6.39 -17.24 6.44
C GLY A 317 -6.25 -16.62 5.04
N TRP A 318 -5.16 -15.86 4.82
CA TRP A 318 -4.91 -15.10 3.59
C TRP A 318 -3.71 -15.66 2.83
N LYS A 319 -3.86 -15.70 1.50
CA LYS A 319 -2.78 -15.97 0.55
C LYS A 319 -2.95 -15.06 -0.66
N ALA A 320 -1.83 -14.67 -1.28
CA ALA A 320 -1.86 -14.05 -2.59
C ALA A 320 -2.28 -15.11 -3.65
N GLU A 321 -3.22 -14.75 -4.50
CA GLU A 321 -3.80 -15.67 -5.50
C GLU A 321 -3.41 -15.29 -6.93
N ARG A 322 -3.08 -14.02 -7.17
CA ARG A 322 -2.80 -13.48 -8.51
C ARG A 322 -1.29 -13.48 -8.79
N GLY A 323 -0.89 -14.19 -9.85
CA GLY A 323 0.50 -14.29 -10.28
C GLY A 323 0.95 -13.11 -11.16
N LEU A 324 2.23 -13.15 -11.56
CA LEU A 324 2.90 -12.11 -12.35
C LEU A 324 2.16 -11.77 -13.65
N GLU A 325 1.66 -12.77 -14.38
CA GLU A 325 0.94 -12.54 -15.65
C GLU A 325 -0.30 -11.69 -15.40
N GLN A 326 -1.13 -12.04 -14.43
CA GLN A 326 -2.34 -11.29 -14.10
C GLN A 326 -2.02 -9.87 -13.58
N MET A 327 -0.96 -9.71 -12.78
CA MET A 327 -0.48 -8.39 -12.36
C MET A 327 -0.20 -7.48 -13.55
N CYS A 328 0.48 -8.00 -14.57
CA CYS A 328 0.81 -7.26 -15.78
C CYS A 328 -0.42 -7.00 -16.68
N GLU A 329 -1.29 -8.00 -16.85
CA GLU A 329 -2.51 -7.89 -17.66
C GLU A 329 -3.47 -6.84 -17.09
N ASP A 330 -3.70 -6.86 -15.78
CA ASP A 330 -4.60 -5.91 -15.12
C ASP A 330 -4.01 -4.50 -15.09
N ALA A 331 -2.69 -4.36 -14.87
CA ALA A 331 -2.01 -3.07 -14.99
C ALA A 331 -2.10 -2.50 -16.42
N TRP A 332 -1.90 -3.35 -17.44
CA TRP A 332 -2.03 -2.94 -18.84
C TRP A 332 -3.47 -2.56 -19.19
N ARG A 333 -4.47 -3.32 -18.73
CA ARG A 333 -5.89 -3.01 -18.94
C ARG A 333 -6.23 -1.64 -18.37
N TRP A 334 -5.81 -1.36 -17.14
CA TRP A 334 -5.97 -0.04 -16.53
C TRP A 334 -5.31 1.06 -17.39
N GLN A 335 -4.03 0.94 -17.68
CA GLN A 335 -3.28 1.99 -18.39
C GLN A 335 -3.79 2.21 -19.82
N SER A 336 -4.15 1.15 -20.55
CA SER A 336 -4.65 1.25 -21.91
C SER A 336 -6.04 1.88 -22.02
N GLN A 337 -6.91 1.62 -21.03
CA GLN A 337 -8.24 2.22 -20.95
C GLN A 337 -8.23 3.63 -20.35
N ASN A 338 -7.18 3.98 -19.60
CA ASN A 338 -7.04 5.26 -18.94
C ASN A 338 -5.65 5.87 -19.22
N PRO A 339 -5.36 6.24 -20.47
CA PRO A 339 -4.05 6.77 -20.83
C PRO A 339 -3.70 8.04 -20.04
N GLU A 340 -4.68 8.86 -19.66
CA GLU A 340 -4.51 10.06 -18.83
C GLU A 340 -4.82 9.83 -17.34
N GLY A 341 -4.91 8.58 -16.91
CA GLY A 341 -5.27 8.20 -15.53
C GLY A 341 -6.70 8.58 -15.21
N TYR A 342 -6.93 9.13 -14.01
CA TYR A 342 -8.25 9.58 -13.57
C TYR A 342 -8.68 10.94 -14.15
N ARG A 343 -7.87 11.54 -15.00
CA ARG A 343 -8.15 12.87 -15.60
C ARG A 343 -8.83 12.79 -16.96
N GLY A 344 -8.97 11.60 -17.51
CA GLY A 344 -9.58 11.34 -18.81
C GLY A 344 -11.04 10.94 -18.73
#